data_0e39a0f07ab1e98ec636f89f178025c9
#
_entry.id   0e39a0f07ab1e98ec636f89f178025c9
#
_cell.length_a   1.000
_cell.length_b   1.000
_cell.length_c   1.000
_cell.angle_alpha   90.00
_cell.angle_beta   90.00
_cell.angle_gamma   90.00
#
_symmetry.space_group_name_H-M   'P 1'
#
loop_
_entity.id
_entity.type
_entity.pdbx_description
1 polymer ?
#
loop_
_entity_poly.entity_id
_entity_poly.type
_entity_poly.pdbx_seq_one_letter_code
_entity_poly.pdbx_strand_id
1 'polypeptide(L)'
;DMSIRGFASSNTRILKYSKTTAQALSTYYYLSIPMQPSISDITALQQLAASARQELFSILHWWAEKMPDPDQGGFYGRIDGEGVLHPDADKSVILNTRILWTFSAAARQTGVGEYRTIADRAYQYLLDKFWDPQFGGVYWMLDYQGRPVQDKKQVYAQAFALYAFSEYYRLTLDQAVLDKAQALFELMERHSLDKMRGGYYEAFSRDWQLIADLRLSDKDANEAKTMNTHLHVLEAYANLYRAAPNKTVEAALKAMILIFLDKFIDPQKAHLRL
;
A
#
# COMPACT_ATOMS: atom_id res chain seq x y z
N ASP A 1 2.27 -9.83 33.65
CA ASP A 1 1.60 -8.85 34.53
C ASP A 1 2.08 -7.43 34.20
N MET A 2 1.53 -6.83 33.17
CA MET A 2 1.74 -5.41 32.88
C MET A 2 0.43 -4.67 33.09
N SER A 3 0.34 -4.03 34.26
CA SER A 3 -0.80 -3.26 34.73
C SER A 3 -0.99 -2.02 33.84
N ILE A 4 -2.13 -1.94 33.16
CA ILE A 4 -2.62 -0.71 32.52
C ILE A 4 -3.20 0.19 33.62
N ARG A 5 -2.38 1.03 34.24
CA ARG A 5 -2.84 2.17 35.03
C ARG A 5 -2.18 3.44 34.52
N GLY A 6 -2.99 4.37 34.01
CA GLY A 6 -2.60 5.75 33.82
C GLY A 6 -2.92 6.38 32.47
N PHE A 7 -4.18 6.47 32.10
CA PHE A 7 -4.69 7.50 31.18
C PHE A 7 -6.15 7.80 31.54
N ALA A 8 -6.34 8.57 32.60
CA ALA A 8 -7.63 9.16 32.92
C ALA A 8 -7.49 10.67 32.86
N SER A 9 -7.82 11.29 31.74
CA SER A 9 -8.57 12.55 31.64
C SER A 9 -8.75 12.95 30.17
N SER A 10 -9.98 13.30 29.82
CA SER A 10 -10.48 13.87 28.57
C SER A 10 -10.64 12.92 27.38
N ASN A 11 -11.64 12.05 27.40
CA ASN A 11 -12.52 11.78 26.26
C ASN A 11 -13.50 10.63 26.58
N THR A 12 -14.59 10.98 27.23
CA THR A 12 -15.65 10.04 27.65
C THR A 12 -16.35 9.31 26.48
N ARG A 13 -16.14 9.71 25.24
CA ARG A 13 -16.67 9.03 24.05
C ARG A 13 -15.83 7.81 23.60
N ILE A 14 -14.52 7.87 23.74
CA ILE A 14 -13.60 6.77 23.35
C ILE A 14 -13.76 5.57 24.28
N LEU A 15 -13.99 5.82 25.58
CA LEU A 15 -14.15 4.74 26.57
C LEU A 15 -15.47 3.96 26.45
N LYS A 16 -16.56 4.56 25.93
CA LYS A 16 -17.82 3.81 25.69
C LYS A 16 -17.71 2.84 24.51
N TYR A 17 -16.97 3.18 23.45
CA TYR A 17 -16.74 2.27 22.31
C TYR A 17 -15.80 1.12 22.67
N SER A 18 -14.77 1.36 23.47
CA SER A 18 -13.78 0.31 23.80
C SER A 18 -14.34 -0.83 24.64
N LYS A 19 -15.27 -0.55 25.55
CA LYS A 19 -15.86 -1.61 26.39
C LYS A 19 -16.81 -2.52 25.63
N THR A 20 -17.63 -1.98 24.73
CA THR A 20 -18.59 -2.77 23.94
C THR A 20 -17.90 -3.57 22.83
N THR A 21 -16.90 -2.98 22.17
CA THR A 21 -16.15 -3.64 21.08
C THR A 21 -15.19 -4.69 21.64
N ALA A 22 -14.51 -4.42 22.75
CA ALA A 22 -13.65 -5.40 23.42
C ALA A 22 -14.46 -6.57 23.99
N GLN A 23 -15.68 -6.33 24.50
CA GLN A 23 -16.56 -7.38 24.97
C GLN A 23 -17.16 -8.21 23.83
N ALA A 24 -17.51 -7.60 22.70
CA ALA A 24 -17.97 -8.31 21.50
C ALA A 24 -16.84 -9.17 20.88
N LEU A 25 -15.64 -8.62 20.75
CA LEU A 25 -14.47 -9.37 20.29
C LEU A 25 -14.08 -10.49 21.27
N SER A 26 -14.16 -10.25 22.59
CA SER A 26 -13.95 -11.29 23.61
C SER A 26 -14.98 -12.41 23.49
N THR A 27 -16.26 -12.12 23.27
CA THR A 27 -17.31 -13.14 23.12
C THR A 27 -17.14 -13.98 21.85
N TYR A 28 -16.67 -13.39 20.73
CA TYR A 28 -16.36 -14.12 19.51
C TYR A 28 -15.10 -15.01 19.64
N TYR A 29 -14.10 -14.56 20.41
CA TYR A 29 -12.89 -15.36 20.64
C TYR A 29 -13.09 -16.53 21.62
N TYR A 30 -14.07 -16.45 22.53
CA TYR A 30 -14.33 -17.55 23.50
C TYR A 30 -15.30 -18.62 22.99
N LEU A 31 -15.97 -18.42 21.85
CA LEU A 31 -16.87 -19.42 21.27
C LEU A 31 -16.18 -20.42 20.32
N SER A 32 -14.90 -20.23 20.02
CA SER A 32 -14.08 -21.22 19.33
C SER A 32 -12.89 -21.56 20.21
N ILE A 33 -13.08 -22.49 21.19
CA ILE A 33 -11.96 -23.24 21.73
C ILE A 33 -11.43 -24.05 20.54
N PRO A 34 -10.24 -23.78 20.02
CA PRO A 34 -9.71 -24.62 18.97
C PRO A 34 -9.52 -25.99 19.59
N MET A 35 -10.28 -26.99 19.10
CA MET A 35 -9.85 -28.37 19.27
C MET A 35 -8.38 -28.41 18.90
N GLN A 36 -7.54 -29.01 19.74
CA GLN A 36 -6.14 -29.21 19.37
C GLN A 36 -6.13 -29.91 18.00
N PRO A 37 -5.43 -29.33 16.98
CA PRO A 37 -5.46 -29.91 15.65
C PRO A 37 -4.98 -31.36 15.72
N SER A 38 -5.65 -32.24 15.04
CA SER A 38 -5.20 -33.62 14.90
C SER A 38 -3.87 -33.68 14.14
N ILE A 39 -3.14 -34.77 14.26
CA ILE A 39 -1.92 -35.01 13.48
C ILE A 39 -2.21 -34.90 11.98
N SER A 40 -3.38 -35.35 11.52
CA SER A 40 -3.81 -35.21 10.12
C SER A 40 -4.02 -33.75 9.72
N ASP A 41 -4.55 -32.90 10.60
CA ASP A 41 -4.74 -31.48 10.34
C ASP A 41 -3.38 -30.76 10.25
N ILE A 42 -2.43 -31.11 11.12
CA ILE A 42 -1.07 -30.58 11.09
C ILE A 42 -0.38 -30.98 9.77
N THR A 43 -0.51 -32.22 9.35
CA THR A 43 0.06 -32.70 8.08
C THR A 43 -0.56 -31.96 6.88
N ALA A 44 -1.88 -31.78 6.86
CA ALA A 44 -2.58 -31.05 5.81
C ALA A 44 -2.14 -29.57 5.76
N LEU A 45 -1.96 -28.91 6.90
CA LEU A 45 -1.45 -27.54 6.99
C LEU A 45 -0.01 -27.43 6.49
N GLN A 46 0.84 -28.41 6.81
CA GLN A 46 2.22 -28.44 6.30
C GLN A 46 2.27 -28.62 4.79
N GLN A 47 1.42 -29.48 4.23
CA GLN A 47 1.29 -29.67 2.77
C GLN A 47 0.80 -28.41 2.10
N LEU A 48 -0.23 -27.75 2.64
CA LEU A 48 -0.73 -26.48 2.13
C LEU A 48 0.35 -25.39 2.15
N ALA A 49 1.10 -25.28 3.25
CA ALA A 49 2.20 -24.33 3.37
C ALA A 49 3.32 -24.59 2.34
N ALA A 50 3.65 -25.86 2.09
CA ALA A 50 4.63 -26.25 1.09
C ALA A 50 4.16 -25.89 -0.33
N SER A 51 2.90 -26.19 -0.67
CA SER A 51 2.30 -25.85 -1.96
C SER A 51 2.22 -24.34 -2.17
N ALA A 52 1.78 -23.57 -1.16
CA ALA A 52 1.75 -22.12 -1.23
C ALA A 52 3.15 -21.51 -1.42
N ARG A 53 4.15 -22.08 -0.76
CA ARG A 53 5.55 -21.67 -0.94
C ARG A 53 6.05 -21.95 -2.36
N GLN A 54 5.74 -23.10 -2.92
CA GLN A 54 6.10 -23.45 -4.29
C GLN A 54 5.46 -22.49 -5.29
N GLU A 55 4.16 -22.20 -5.13
CA GLU A 55 3.44 -21.26 -5.98
C GLU A 55 4.00 -19.85 -5.88
N LEU A 56 4.32 -19.38 -4.67
CA LEU A 56 4.99 -18.08 -4.47
C LEU A 56 6.28 -17.98 -5.28
N PHE A 57 7.15 -19.00 -5.24
CA PHE A 57 8.39 -18.99 -6.03
C PHE A 57 8.14 -19.05 -7.53
N SER A 58 7.14 -19.81 -7.99
CA SER A 58 6.71 -19.86 -9.39
C SER A 58 6.29 -18.48 -9.89
N ILE A 59 5.44 -17.78 -9.13
CA ILE A 59 4.99 -16.42 -9.46
C ILE A 59 6.17 -15.44 -9.49
N LEU A 60 7.01 -15.43 -8.45
CA LEU A 60 8.14 -14.52 -8.38
C LEU A 60 9.13 -14.74 -9.54
N HIS A 61 9.41 -15.99 -9.88
CA HIS A 61 10.28 -16.34 -11.00
C HIS A 61 9.72 -15.85 -12.33
N TRP A 62 8.42 -16.11 -12.58
CA TRP A 62 7.76 -15.63 -13.80
C TRP A 62 7.88 -14.10 -13.96
N TRP A 63 7.61 -13.35 -12.89
CA TRP A 63 7.71 -11.89 -12.89
C TRP A 63 9.16 -11.42 -13.09
N ALA A 64 10.13 -12.07 -12.44
CA ALA A 64 11.54 -11.72 -12.56
C ALA A 64 12.08 -11.99 -13.97
N GLU A 65 11.59 -13.04 -14.65
CA GLU A 65 12.04 -13.43 -15.97
C GLU A 65 11.33 -12.66 -17.10
N LYS A 66 10.01 -12.49 -17.01
CA LYS A 66 9.21 -12.00 -18.14
C LYS A 66 8.99 -10.49 -18.16
N MET A 67 9.00 -9.83 -17.00
CA MET A 67 8.60 -8.43 -16.94
C MET A 67 9.72 -7.39 -17.10
N PRO A 68 11.00 -7.64 -16.77
CA PRO A 68 12.04 -6.63 -16.98
C PRO A 68 12.13 -6.22 -18.46
N ASP A 69 12.13 -4.92 -18.71
CA ASP A 69 12.30 -4.34 -20.05
C ASP A 69 13.80 -4.01 -20.28
N PRO A 70 14.53 -4.78 -21.09
CA PRO A 70 15.95 -4.57 -21.28
C PRO A 70 16.26 -3.32 -22.13
N ASP A 71 15.33 -2.89 -22.99
CA ASP A 71 15.55 -1.86 -23.98
C ASP A 71 15.22 -0.45 -23.43
N GLN A 72 14.08 -0.32 -22.72
CA GLN A 72 13.59 0.98 -22.22
C GLN A 72 13.72 1.13 -20.69
N GLY A 73 14.22 0.10 -20.02
CA GLY A 73 14.37 0.09 -18.57
C GLY A 73 13.05 -0.12 -17.80
N GLY A 74 13.15 -0.34 -16.49
CA GLY A 74 12.00 -0.68 -15.67
C GLY A 74 11.40 -2.03 -16.10
N PHE A 75 10.08 -2.03 -16.30
CA PHE A 75 9.31 -3.24 -16.62
C PHE A 75 8.35 -2.96 -17.77
N TYR A 76 8.01 -3.97 -18.54
CA TYR A 76 6.97 -3.88 -19.57
C TYR A 76 5.63 -3.50 -18.97
N GLY A 77 4.85 -2.72 -19.71
CA GLY A 77 3.54 -2.26 -19.24
C GLY A 77 2.46 -3.33 -19.27
N ARG A 78 2.58 -4.32 -20.17
CA ARG A 78 1.52 -5.32 -20.39
C ARG A 78 2.03 -6.63 -20.98
N ILE A 79 1.58 -7.73 -20.38
CA ILE A 79 1.46 -9.06 -20.97
C ILE A 79 -0.03 -9.41 -20.88
N ASP A 80 -0.64 -9.89 -21.95
CA ASP A 80 -2.08 -10.23 -21.96
C ASP A 80 -2.37 -11.63 -21.41
N GLY A 81 -3.67 -12.01 -21.43
CA GLY A 81 -4.13 -13.29 -20.87
C GLY A 81 -3.66 -14.52 -21.64
N GLU A 82 -3.25 -14.36 -22.90
CA GLU A 82 -2.66 -15.37 -23.74
C GLU A 82 -1.13 -15.45 -23.58
N GLY A 83 -0.54 -14.60 -22.74
CA GLY A 83 0.91 -14.53 -22.50
C GLY A 83 1.67 -13.75 -23.58
N VAL A 84 0.98 -12.96 -24.42
CA VAL A 84 1.63 -12.15 -25.45
C VAL A 84 2.11 -10.84 -24.85
N LEU A 85 3.40 -10.55 -25.06
CA LEU A 85 4.02 -9.30 -24.65
C LEU A 85 3.62 -8.16 -25.59
N HIS A 86 3.21 -7.02 -25.00
CA HIS A 86 2.96 -5.75 -25.69
C HIS A 86 4.07 -4.76 -25.32
N PRO A 87 5.21 -4.73 -26.07
CA PRO A 87 6.40 -3.99 -25.65
C PRO A 87 6.24 -2.47 -25.67
N ASP A 88 5.28 -1.98 -26.44
CA ASP A 88 4.92 -0.56 -26.59
C ASP A 88 3.75 -0.10 -25.71
N ALA A 89 3.31 -0.95 -24.79
CA ALA A 89 2.26 -0.59 -23.85
C ALA A 89 2.74 0.41 -22.79
N ASP A 90 1.87 1.35 -22.43
CA ASP A 90 2.12 2.34 -21.39
C ASP A 90 2.46 1.67 -20.05
N LYS A 91 3.34 2.29 -19.29
CA LYS A 91 3.85 1.82 -18.00
C LYS A 91 3.15 2.54 -16.86
N SER A 92 2.37 1.81 -16.06
CA SER A 92 1.69 2.40 -14.92
C SER A 92 2.58 2.45 -13.67
N VAL A 93 2.44 3.51 -12.88
CA VAL A 93 3.10 3.62 -11.58
C VAL A 93 2.65 2.50 -10.63
N ILE A 94 1.39 2.09 -10.72
CA ILE A 94 0.83 1.04 -9.86
C ILE A 94 1.54 -0.30 -10.07
N LEU A 95 1.79 -0.68 -11.32
CA LEU A 95 2.54 -1.89 -11.61
C LEU A 95 3.97 -1.83 -11.04
N ASN A 96 4.67 -0.72 -11.30
CA ASN A 96 6.07 -0.55 -10.88
C ASN A 96 6.22 -0.50 -9.36
N THR A 97 5.30 0.15 -8.65
CA THR A 97 5.31 0.19 -7.17
C THR A 97 4.96 -1.16 -6.56
N ARG A 98 4.02 -1.91 -7.14
CA ARG A 98 3.71 -3.28 -6.70
C ARG A 98 4.88 -4.23 -6.90
N ILE A 99 5.62 -4.12 -8.03
CA ILE A 99 6.84 -4.89 -8.26
C ILE A 99 7.89 -4.53 -7.18
N LEU A 100 8.13 -3.25 -6.93
CA LEU A 100 9.05 -2.82 -5.88
C LEU A 100 8.69 -3.40 -4.52
N TRP A 101 7.42 -3.28 -4.11
CA TRP A 101 6.96 -3.81 -2.83
C TRP A 101 7.14 -5.33 -2.73
N THR A 102 6.66 -6.05 -3.76
CA THR A 102 6.67 -7.52 -3.79
C THR A 102 8.09 -8.07 -3.71
N PHE A 103 8.99 -7.55 -4.53
CA PHE A 103 10.37 -8.04 -4.56
C PHE A 103 11.18 -7.58 -3.35
N SER A 104 10.87 -6.42 -2.77
CA SER A 104 11.45 -6.01 -1.48
C SER A 104 11.04 -6.95 -0.35
N ALA A 105 9.75 -7.27 -0.26
CA ALA A 105 9.23 -8.20 0.73
C ALA A 105 9.79 -9.62 0.53
N ALA A 106 9.84 -10.10 -0.73
CA ALA A 106 10.38 -11.40 -1.07
C ALA A 106 11.87 -11.52 -0.74
N ALA A 107 12.68 -10.54 -1.12
CA ALA A 107 14.12 -10.51 -0.80
C ALA A 107 14.36 -10.53 0.72
N ARG A 108 13.60 -9.73 1.48
CA ARG A 108 13.71 -9.65 2.93
C ARG A 108 13.28 -10.95 3.62
N GLN A 109 12.28 -11.65 3.10
CA GLN A 109 11.76 -12.89 3.69
C GLN A 109 12.57 -14.13 3.31
N THR A 110 13.12 -14.16 2.10
CA THR A 110 13.77 -15.37 1.56
C THR A 110 15.29 -15.28 1.55
N GLY A 111 15.87 -14.07 1.55
CA GLY A 111 17.31 -13.85 1.37
C GLY A 111 17.82 -14.10 -0.06
N VAL A 112 16.93 -14.31 -1.04
CA VAL A 112 17.31 -14.57 -2.44
C VAL A 112 17.81 -13.26 -3.09
N GLY A 113 19.08 -13.23 -3.50
CA GLY A 113 19.74 -12.04 -4.04
C GLY A 113 19.12 -11.52 -5.34
N GLU A 114 18.62 -12.39 -6.20
CA GLU A 114 17.93 -12.02 -7.43
C GLU A 114 16.73 -11.10 -7.16
N TYR A 115 15.94 -11.38 -6.14
CA TYR A 115 14.78 -10.54 -5.78
C TYR A 115 15.20 -9.14 -5.32
N ARG A 116 16.36 -9.04 -4.67
CA ARG A 116 16.97 -7.75 -4.36
C ARG A 116 17.30 -6.96 -5.62
N THR A 117 17.89 -7.59 -6.63
CA THR A 117 18.24 -6.96 -7.91
C THR A 117 17.00 -6.43 -8.63
N ILE A 118 15.89 -7.18 -8.62
CA ILE A 118 14.61 -6.72 -9.20
C ILE A 118 14.04 -5.53 -8.42
N ALA A 119 14.10 -5.57 -7.10
CA ALA A 119 13.66 -4.44 -6.27
C ALA A 119 14.50 -3.17 -6.52
N ASP A 120 15.83 -3.30 -6.57
CA ASP A 120 16.74 -2.19 -6.87
C ASP A 120 16.44 -1.57 -8.24
N ARG A 121 16.19 -2.40 -9.28
CA ARG A 121 15.75 -1.95 -10.61
C ARG A 121 14.43 -1.18 -10.56
N ALA A 122 13.45 -1.69 -9.82
CA ALA A 122 12.15 -1.04 -9.68
C ALA A 122 12.25 0.32 -8.99
N TYR A 123 13.02 0.39 -7.89
CA TYR A 123 13.24 1.61 -7.15
C TYR A 123 13.93 2.68 -8.01
N GLN A 124 15.02 2.29 -8.69
CA GLN A 124 15.74 3.24 -9.56
C GLN A 124 14.84 3.76 -10.68
N TYR A 125 14.05 2.91 -11.33
CA TYR A 125 13.15 3.32 -12.39
C TYR A 125 12.04 4.26 -11.87
N LEU A 126 11.52 4.02 -10.67
CA LEU A 126 10.55 4.92 -10.03
C LEU A 126 11.15 6.31 -9.76
N LEU A 127 12.40 6.39 -9.33
CA LEU A 127 13.07 7.66 -9.11
C LEU A 127 13.40 8.40 -10.41
N ASP A 128 13.89 7.68 -11.41
CA ASP A 128 14.39 8.29 -12.66
C ASP A 128 13.26 8.72 -13.59
N LYS A 129 12.12 8.02 -13.57
CA LYS A 129 11.06 8.17 -14.57
C LYS A 129 9.71 8.60 -13.99
N PHE A 130 9.30 8.04 -12.86
CA PHE A 130 8.00 8.35 -12.27
C PHE A 130 8.04 9.51 -11.29
N TRP A 131 9.17 9.76 -10.62
CA TRP A 131 9.29 10.86 -9.68
C TRP A 131 9.25 12.22 -10.39
N ASP A 132 8.35 13.11 -9.95
CA ASP A 132 8.32 14.49 -10.47
C ASP A 132 9.39 15.34 -9.76
N PRO A 133 10.45 15.76 -10.48
CA PRO A 133 11.54 16.53 -9.85
C PRO A 133 11.14 17.96 -9.50
N GLN A 134 10.05 18.49 -10.08
CA GLN A 134 9.62 19.86 -9.89
C GLN A 134 8.61 20.00 -8.75
N PHE A 135 7.58 19.15 -8.73
CA PHE A 135 6.48 19.26 -7.76
C PHE A 135 6.45 18.12 -6.74
N GLY A 136 7.38 17.18 -6.87
CA GLY A 136 7.40 15.97 -6.03
C GLY A 136 6.23 15.02 -6.31
N GLY A 137 6.24 13.89 -5.63
CA GLY A 137 5.29 12.81 -5.88
C GLY A 137 5.58 12.07 -7.19
N VAL A 138 4.68 11.15 -7.57
CA VAL A 138 4.84 10.32 -8.76
C VAL A 138 3.79 10.64 -9.81
N TYR A 139 4.17 10.50 -11.09
CA TYR A 139 3.26 10.54 -12.23
C TYR A 139 2.36 9.31 -12.25
N TRP A 140 1.18 9.43 -12.87
CA TRP A 140 0.23 8.31 -12.99
C TRP A 140 0.66 7.28 -14.05
N MET A 141 1.07 7.75 -15.24
CA MET A 141 1.37 6.88 -16.38
C MET A 141 2.53 7.44 -17.21
N LEU A 142 3.39 6.55 -17.67
CA LEU A 142 4.43 6.83 -18.67
C LEU A 142 4.13 6.06 -19.94
N ASP A 143 4.63 6.55 -21.08
CA ASP A 143 4.70 5.71 -22.28
C ASP A 143 5.77 4.60 -22.12
N TYR A 144 5.82 3.71 -23.08
CA TYR A 144 6.79 2.59 -23.06
C TYR A 144 8.25 3.03 -22.99
N GLN A 145 8.57 4.26 -23.45
CA GLN A 145 9.93 4.84 -23.41
C GLN A 145 10.23 5.57 -22.08
N GLY A 146 9.29 5.63 -21.17
CA GLY A 146 9.46 6.27 -19.87
C GLY A 146 9.23 7.77 -19.86
N ARG A 147 8.45 8.33 -20.80
CA ARG A 147 8.02 9.74 -20.82
C ARG A 147 6.64 9.87 -20.19
N PRO A 148 6.39 10.87 -19.33
CA PRO A 148 5.07 11.09 -18.73
C PRO A 148 3.99 11.35 -19.79
N VAL A 149 2.93 10.55 -19.79
CA VAL A 149 1.72 10.72 -20.65
C VAL A 149 0.49 11.11 -19.81
N GLN A 150 0.48 10.75 -18.53
CA GLN A 150 -0.48 11.25 -17.56
C GLN A 150 0.26 11.65 -16.28
N ASP A 151 0.39 12.95 -16.08
CA ASP A 151 1.21 13.52 -15.01
C ASP A 151 0.41 13.90 -13.75
N LYS A 152 -0.91 13.65 -13.74
CA LYS A 152 -1.79 13.90 -12.60
C LYS A 152 -1.32 13.18 -11.33
N LYS A 153 -1.57 13.78 -10.18
CA LYS A 153 -1.25 13.22 -8.86
C LYS A 153 -2.47 12.47 -8.33
N GLN A 154 -2.61 11.20 -8.69
CA GLN A 154 -3.59 10.33 -8.05
C GLN A 154 -3.08 9.96 -6.65
N VAL A 155 -3.87 10.23 -5.61
CA VAL A 155 -3.47 9.94 -4.21
C VAL A 155 -3.34 8.44 -3.99
N TYR A 156 -4.15 7.65 -4.68
CA TYR A 156 -4.00 6.20 -4.81
C TYR A 156 -2.56 5.80 -5.22
N ALA A 157 -2.00 6.47 -6.23
CA ALA A 157 -0.64 6.19 -6.71
C ALA A 157 0.45 6.66 -5.74
N GLN A 158 0.24 7.82 -5.10
CA GLN A 158 1.19 8.31 -4.09
C GLN A 158 1.24 7.34 -2.89
N ALA A 159 0.09 6.81 -2.48
CA ALA A 159 0.00 5.80 -1.42
C ALA A 159 0.75 4.52 -1.80
N PHE A 160 0.56 4.00 -3.02
CA PHE A 160 1.32 2.82 -3.47
C PHE A 160 2.84 3.08 -3.53
N ALA A 161 3.26 4.26 -3.97
CA ALA A 161 4.69 4.60 -3.98
C ALA A 161 5.25 4.69 -2.55
N LEU A 162 4.53 5.34 -1.63
CA LEU A 162 4.89 5.39 -0.21
C LEU A 162 4.97 4.00 0.42
N TYR A 163 3.99 3.14 0.13
CA TYR A 163 3.95 1.75 0.60
C TYR A 163 5.16 0.97 0.13
N ALA A 164 5.50 1.09 -1.15
CA ALA A 164 6.63 0.40 -1.76
C ALA A 164 7.99 0.94 -1.26
N PHE A 165 8.17 2.26 -1.16
CA PHE A 165 9.40 2.85 -0.63
C PHE A 165 9.61 2.47 0.84
N SER A 166 8.55 2.42 1.63
CA SER A 166 8.62 1.97 3.02
C SER A 166 9.07 0.51 3.13
N GLU A 167 8.60 -0.39 2.26
CA GLU A 167 9.03 -1.79 2.25
C GLU A 167 10.46 -1.95 1.73
N TYR A 168 10.84 -1.17 0.71
CA TYR A 168 12.20 -1.17 0.21
C TYR A 168 13.20 -0.60 1.22
N TYR A 169 12.83 0.43 1.99
CA TYR A 169 13.63 0.88 3.14
C TYR A 169 13.82 -0.24 4.18
N ARG A 170 12.79 -1.03 4.47
CA ARG A 170 12.92 -2.18 5.39
C ARG A 170 13.87 -3.26 4.89
N LEU A 171 14.07 -3.35 3.59
CA LEU A 171 15.07 -4.24 2.97
C LEU A 171 16.48 -3.65 3.02
N THR A 172 16.60 -2.33 2.74
CA THR A 172 17.91 -1.71 2.50
C THR A 172 18.49 -1.00 3.70
N LEU A 173 17.64 -0.45 4.56
CA LEU A 173 17.95 0.49 5.64
C LEU A 173 18.67 1.76 5.12
N ASP A 174 18.50 2.09 3.85
CA ASP A 174 19.09 3.29 3.22
C ASP A 174 18.27 4.53 3.55
N GLN A 175 18.91 5.51 4.19
CA GLN A 175 18.26 6.75 4.62
C GLN A 175 17.67 7.53 3.43
N ALA A 176 18.30 7.52 2.26
CA ALA A 176 17.78 8.20 1.08
C ALA A 176 16.42 7.64 0.61
N VAL A 177 16.19 6.34 0.80
CA VAL A 177 14.90 5.70 0.54
C VAL A 177 13.85 6.17 1.54
N LEU A 178 14.21 6.23 2.83
CA LEU A 178 13.30 6.75 3.87
C LEU A 178 12.94 8.20 3.63
N ASP A 179 13.90 9.03 3.25
CA ASP A 179 13.67 10.45 2.94
C ASP A 179 12.66 10.61 1.79
N LYS A 180 12.70 9.75 0.76
CA LYS A 180 11.72 9.73 -0.31
C LYS A 180 10.33 9.29 0.16
N ALA A 181 10.26 8.29 1.03
CA ALA A 181 8.99 7.86 1.64
C ALA A 181 8.38 8.98 2.50
N GLN A 182 9.19 9.64 3.33
CA GLN A 182 8.75 10.77 4.16
C GLN A 182 8.29 11.95 3.30
N ALA A 183 8.99 12.27 2.21
CA ALA A 183 8.58 13.32 1.29
C ALA A 183 7.20 13.05 0.66
N LEU A 184 6.91 11.80 0.29
CA LEU A 184 5.57 11.41 -0.18
C LEU A 184 4.50 11.58 0.90
N PHE A 185 4.78 11.12 2.12
CA PHE A 185 3.88 11.31 3.24
C PHE A 185 3.56 12.79 3.48
N GLU A 186 4.58 13.65 3.51
CA GLU A 186 4.41 15.10 3.70
C GLU A 186 3.61 15.76 2.56
N LEU A 187 3.83 15.35 1.31
CA LEU A 187 3.07 15.85 0.16
C LEU A 187 1.59 15.45 0.27
N MET A 188 1.30 14.21 0.65
CA MET A 188 -0.08 13.74 0.86
C MET A 188 -0.77 14.50 2.00
N GLU A 189 -0.11 14.67 3.14
CA GLU A 189 -0.65 15.43 4.28
C GLU A 189 -0.87 16.93 3.94
N ARG A 190 0.00 17.51 3.14
CA ARG A 190 -0.06 18.91 2.76
C ARG A 190 -1.18 19.21 1.77
N HIS A 191 -1.32 18.37 0.74
CA HIS A 191 -2.13 18.67 -0.43
C HIS A 191 -3.46 17.91 -0.46
N SER A 192 -3.49 16.65 -0.01
CA SER A 192 -4.67 15.81 -0.16
C SER A 192 -5.52 15.65 1.08
N LEU A 193 -4.99 15.95 2.28
CA LEU A 193 -5.75 15.87 3.52
C LEU A 193 -6.86 16.94 3.57
N ASP A 194 -8.12 16.53 3.71
CA ASP A 194 -9.22 17.43 4.06
C ASP A 194 -9.18 17.77 5.56
N LYS A 195 -8.63 18.93 5.87
CA LYS A 195 -8.45 19.38 7.26
C LYS A 195 -9.76 19.67 7.99
N MET A 196 -10.86 19.85 7.26
CA MET A 196 -12.16 20.16 7.86
C MET A 196 -13.00 18.91 8.13
N ARG A 197 -13.00 17.96 7.19
CA ARG A 197 -13.88 16.78 7.25
C ARG A 197 -13.10 15.47 7.46
N GLY A 198 -11.78 15.53 7.43
CA GLY A 198 -10.90 14.36 7.45
C GLY A 198 -10.91 13.58 6.12
N GLY A 199 -10.00 12.62 6.01
CA GLY A 199 -9.80 11.85 4.78
C GLY A 199 -9.04 12.62 3.70
N TYR A 200 -8.85 11.96 2.56
CA TYR A 200 -7.96 12.44 1.49
C TYR A 200 -8.73 12.55 0.17
N TYR A 201 -8.52 13.64 -0.56
CA TYR A 201 -9.05 13.82 -1.91
C TYR A 201 -8.34 12.88 -2.89
N GLU A 202 -9.05 12.48 -3.97
CA GLU A 202 -8.60 11.42 -4.88
C GLU A 202 -7.46 11.85 -5.81
N ALA A 203 -7.52 13.06 -6.39
CA ALA A 203 -6.60 13.45 -7.44
C ALA A 203 -6.39 14.96 -7.54
N PHE A 204 -5.23 15.31 -8.13
CA PHE A 204 -4.78 16.67 -8.36
C PHE A 204 -4.08 16.77 -9.73
N SER A 205 -3.95 17.98 -10.24
CA SER A 205 -3.04 18.28 -11.36
C SER A 205 -1.59 18.00 -10.96
N ARG A 206 -0.69 18.04 -11.92
CA ARG A 206 0.74 17.83 -11.69
C ARG A 206 1.31 18.72 -10.57
N ASP A 207 0.86 19.97 -10.49
CA ASP A 207 1.26 20.99 -9.51
C ASP A 207 0.38 21.01 -8.24
N TRP A 208 -0.34 19.90 -7.97
CA TRP A 208 -1.18 19.71 -6.80
C TRP A 208 -2.39 20.66 -6.68
N GLN A 209 -2.92 21.18 -7.80
CA GLN A 209 -4.18 21.90 -7.81
C GLN A 209 -5.36 20.92 -7.95
N LEU A 210 -6.53 21.27 -7.39
CA LEU A 210 -7.75 20.49 -7.55
C LEU A 210 -8.15 20.40 -9.02
N ILE A 211 -8.58 19.22 -9.45
CA ILE A 211 -9.07 18.95 -10.81
C ILE A 211 -10.52 18.46 -10.76
N ALA A 212 -11.21 18.60 -11.89
CA ALA A 212 -12.63 18.21 -11.98
C ALA A 212 -12.84 16.69 -12.11
N ASP A 213 -11.96 16.00 -12.81
CA ASP A 213 -12.01 14.55 -12.99
C ASP A 213 -11.02 13.86 -12.04
N LEU A 214 -11.58 13.29 -10.98
CA LEU A 214 -10.84 12.65 -9.90
C LEU A 214 -10.70 11.13 -10.09
N ARG A 215 -11.34 10.56 -11.12
CA ARG A 215 -11.44 9.11 -11.32
C ARG A 215 -10.09 8.46 -11.58
N LEU A 216 -9.95 7.22 -11.12
CA LEU A 216 -8.83 6.35 -11.48
C LEU A 216 -8.98 5.86 -12.92
N SER A 217 -10.22 5.54 -13.33
CA SER A 217 -10.59 5.10 -14.68
C SER A 217 -11.97 5.62 -15.08
N ASP A 218 -12.31 5.52 -16.37
CA ASP A 218 -13.63 5.93 -16.88
C ASP A 218 -14.81 5.09 -16.33
N LYS A 219 -14.52 3.96 -15.70
CA LYS A 219 -15.52 3.08 -15.09
C LYS A 219 -15.89 3.48 -13.66
N ASP A 220 -15.08 4.36 -13.05
CA ASP A 220 -15.27 4.76 -11.65
C ASP A 220 -16.25 5.94 -11.55
N ALA A 221 -16.96 6.04 -10.44
CA ALA A 221 -17.70 7.25 -10.10
C ALA A 221 -16.74 8.39 -9.81
N ASN A 222 -17.11 9.62 -10.22
CA ASN A 222 -16.29 10.81 -9.97
C ASN A 222 -16.55 11.35 -8.55
N GLU A 223 -16.04 10.65 -7.56
CA GLU A 223 -16.20 10.99 -6.16
C GLU A 223 -14.95 11.69 -5.60
N ALA A 224 -15.16 12.63 -4.69
CA ALA A 224 -14.06 13.38 -4.08
C ALA A 224 -13.18 12.51 -3.17
N LYS A 225 -13.75 11.45 -2.60
CA LYS A 225 -13.09 10.53 -1.65
C LYS A 225 -13.73 9.16 -1.78
N THR A 226 -12.91 8.12 -1.94
CA THR A 226 -13.37 6.73 -2.05
C THR A 226 -12.78 5.86 -0.95
N MET A 227 -13.45 4.79 -0.60
CA MET A 227 -12.93 3.78 0.33
C MET A 227 -11.65 3.15 -0.23
N ASN A 228 -11.59 2.92 -1.55
CA ASN A 228 -10.46 2.29 -2.22
C ASN A 228 -9.14 3.08 -2.01
N THR A 229 -9.15 4.40 -2.28
CA THR A 229 -7.98 5.25 -2.03
C THR A 229 -7.61 5.29 -0.54
N HIS A 230 -8.61 5.41 0.35
CA HIS A 230 -8.34 5.42 1.80
C HIS A 230 -7.74 4.12 2.31
N LEU A 231 -8.14 2.96 1.75
CA LEU A 231 -7.54 1.67 2.09
C LEU A 231 -6.02 1.68 1.81
N HIS A 232 -5.62 2.17 0.65
CA HIS A 232 -4.20 2.20 0.28
C HIS A 232 -3.41 3.28 1.03
N VAL A 233 -4.04 4.40 1.40
CA VAL A 233 -3.43 5.38 2.34
C VAL A 233 -3.20 4.74 3.71
N LEU A 234 -4.18 3.99 4.24
CA LEU A 234 -4.05 3.27 5.50
C LEU A 234 -2.90 2.25 5.46
N GLU A 235 -2.81 1.45 4.40
CA GLU A 235 -1.72 0.48 4.19
C GLU A 235 -0.35 1.16 4.12
N ALA A 236 -0.25 2.25 3.35
CA ALA A 236 0.99 3.00 3.20
C ALA A 236 1.47 3.61 4.53
N TYR A 237 0.56 4.23 5.27
CA TYR A 237 0.88 4.83 6.57
C TYR A 237 1.23 3.78 7.63
N ALA A 238 0.54 2.64 7.62
CA ALA A 238 0.86 1.51 8.48
C ALA A 238 2.27 0.95 8.19
N ASN A 239 2.64 0.82 6.91
CA ASN A 239 3.97 0.33 6.53
C ASN A 239 5.07 1.35 6.83
N LEU A 240 4.83 2.64 6.59
CA LEU A 240 5.77 3.70 6.96
C LEU A 240 5.98 3.75 8.48
N TYR A 241 4.90 3.68 9.26
CA TYR A 241 4.99 3.64 10.72
C TYR A 241 5.77 2.42 11.21
N ARG A 242 5.56 1.26 10.59
CA ARG A 242 6.31 0.03 10.89
C ARG A 242 7.79 0.12 10.50
N ALA A 243 8.10 0.84 9.42
CA ALA A 243 9.47 1.03 8.92
C ALA A 243 10.26 2.07 9.73
N ALA A 244 9.63 3.19 10.07
CA ALA A 244 10.23 4.32 10.77
C ALA A 244 9.19 5.02 11.68
N PRO A 245 8.93 4.48 12.89
CA PRO A 245 7.92 5.02 13.80
C PRO A 245 8.21 6.49 14.17
N ASN A 246 7.22 7.37 13.99
CA ASN A 246 7.25 8.72 14.50
C ASN A 246 5.84 9.22 14.86
N LYS A 247 5.75 10.28 15.68
CA LYS A 247 4.47 10.77 16.22
C LYS A 247 3.53 11.33 15.15
N THR A 248 4.06 11.92 14.08
CA THR A 248 3.25 12.52 13.00
C THR A 248 2.57 11.42 12.19
N VAL A 249 3.32 10.41 11.76
CA VAL A 249 2.77 9.24 11.06
C VAL A 249 1.79 8.47 11.95
N GLU A 250 2.10 8.33 13.25
CA GLU A 250 1.21 7.69 14.22
C GLU A 250 -0.14 8.41 14.31
N ALA A 251 -0.13 9.74 14.36
CA ALA A 251 -1.34 10.55 14.45
C ALA A 251 -2.19 10.42 13.17
N ALA A 252 -1.56 10.49 11.98
CA ALA A 252 -2.22 10.32 10.71
C ALA A 252 -2.83 8.91 10.55
N LEU A 253 -2.08 7.87 10.93
CA LEU A 253 -2.55 6.48 10.93
C LEU A 253 -3.75 6.27 11.86
N LYS A 254 -3.72 6.83 13.08
CA LYS A 254 -4.86 6.80 14.00
C LYS A 254 -6.09 7.49 13.42
N ALA A 255 -5.92 8.65 12.78
CA ALA A 255 -7.01 9.36 12.11
C ALA A 255 -7.63 8.49 10.99
N MET A 256 -6.81 7.81 10.19
CA MET A 256 -7.28 6.88 9.17
C MET A 256 -8.07 5.72 9.74
N ILE A 257 -7.59 5.08 10.80
CA ILE A 257 -8.31 3.99 11.49
C ILE A 257 -9.68 4.48 11.96
N LEU A 258 -9.77 5.68 12.52
CA LEU A 258 -11.05 6.25 12.96
C LEU A 258 -12.01 6.50 11.79
N ILE A 259 -11.51 6.94 10.63
CA ILE A 259 -12.31 7.09 9.40
C ILE A 259 -12.88 5.72 8.97
N PHE A 260 -12.07 4.66 8.98
CA PHE A 260 -12.56 3.32 8.64
C PHE A 260 -13.65 2.85 9.59
N LEU A 261 -13.46 3.01 10.89
CA LEU A 261 -14.45 2.62 11.90
C LEU A 261 -15.75 3.42 11.80
N ASP A 262 -15.69 4.71 11.44
CA ASP A 262 -16.86 5.59 11.38
C ASP A 262 -17.58 5.55 10.03
N LYS A 263 -16.85 5.46 8.91
CA LYS A 263 -17.41 5.64 7.56
C LYS A 263 -17.52 4.35 6.77
N PHE A 264 -16.53 3.48 6.86
CA PHE A 264 -16.41 2.34 5.93
C PHE A 264 -16.84 1.00 6.55
N ILE A 265 -16.81 0.85 7.87
CA ILE A 265 -17.28 -0.37 8.52
C ILE A 265 -18.75 -0.20 8.90
N ASP A 266 -19.60 -1.10 8.43
CA ASP A 266 -20.98 -1.18 8.90
C ASP A 266 -21.01 -1.83 10.28
N PRO A 267 -21.45 -1.10 11.34
CA PRO A 267 -21.39 -1.63 12.71
C PRO A 267 -22.40 -2.75 12.99
N GLN A 268 -23.43 -2.91 12.15
CA GLN A 268 -24.44 -3.95 12.30
C GLN A 268 -24.09 -5.23 11.56
N LYS A 269 -23.54 -5.09 10.34
CA LYS A 269 -23.27 -6.18 9.44
C LYS A 269 -21.80 -6.61 9.40
N ALA A 270 -20.92 -5.83 10.07
CA ALA A 270 -19.47 -6.08 10.14
C ALA A 270 -18.81 -6.28 8.76
N HIS A 271 -19.28 -5.56 7.73
CA HIS A 271 -18.67 -5.54 6.40
C HIS A 271 -18.28 -4.11 6.01
N LEU A 272 -17.41 -4.00 4.99
CA LEU A 272 -17.03 -2.71 4.43
C LEU A 272 -18.16 -2.16 3.55
N ARG A 273 -18.41 -0.85 3.66
CA ARG A 273 -19.23 -0.08 2.72
C ARG A 273 -18.33 0.36 1.57
N LEU A 274 -18.82 0.19 0.36
CA LEU A 274 -18.14 0.68 -0.84
C LEU A 274 -18.54 2.13 -1.11
#